data_b52a019c649be4684bcb87d55b53c24f
#
_entry.id   b52a019c649be4684bcb87d55b53c24f
#
_cell.length_a   1.000
_cell.length_b   1.000
_cell.length_c   1.000
_cell.angle_alpha   90.00
_cell.angle_beta   90.00
_cell.angle_gamma   90.00
#
_symmetry.space_group_name_H-M   'P 1'
#
loop_
_entity.id
_entity.type
_entity.pdbx_description
1 polymer ?
#
loop_
_entity_poly.entity_id
_entity_poly.type
_entity_poly.pdbx_seq_one_letter_code
_entity_poly.pdbx_strand_id
1 'polypeptide(L)'
;MNKYYYDLHIHSCLSPCADNDMTPENIAGMASLNGLNIVALTDHNTTKNCRAFFAAARRYGIVPMAGMEMTTAEDVHVVALFPTLESAENF
;
A
#
# COMPACT_ATOMS: atom_id res chain seq x y z
N MET A 1 7.77 16.45 -20.79
CA MET A 1 7.85 16.31 -19.33
C MET A 1 6.96 15.16 -18.88
N ASN A 2 7.54 14.20 -18.17
CA ASN A 2 6.78 13.05 -17.68
C ASN A 2 5.98 13.41 -16.42
N LYS A 3 4.73 12.98 -16.39
CA LYS A 3 3.90 13.14 -15.19
C LYS A 3 3.68 11.80 -14.55
N TYR A 4 3.79 11.77 -13.21
CA TYR A 4 3.54 10.56 -12.42
C TYR A 4 2.36 10.81 -11.49
N TYR A 5 1.41 9.88 -11.48
CA TYR A 5 0.27 9.92 -10.58
C TYR A 5 0.47 8.90 -9.47
N TYR A 6 0.16 9.28 -8.25
CA TYR A 6 0.44 8.42 -7.09
C TYR A 6 -0.67 8.47 -6.06
N ASP A 7 -0.76 7.41 -5.27
CA ASP A 7 -1.54 7.37 -4.04
C ASP A 7 -0.68 6.65 -2.99
N LEU A 8 -0.36 7.36 -1.91
CA LEU A 8 0.55 6.88 -0.87
C LEU A 8 -0.19 6.49 0.41
N HIS A 9 -1.51 6.30 0.35
CA HIS A 9 -2.30 5.97 1.53
C HIS A 9 -3.48 5.08 1.14
N ILE A 10 -3.20 3.78 0.92
CA ILE A 10 -4.22 2.79 0.56
C ILE A 10 -4.22 1.66 1.57
N HIS A 11 -5.40 1.14 1.91
CA HIS A 11 -5.59 0.03 2.83
C HIS A 11 -6.07 -1.20 2.10
N SER A 12 -5.52 -2.36 2.48
CA SER A 12 -5.99 -3.66 1.99
C SER A 12 -7.06 -4.24 2.91
N CYS A 13 -7.55 -5.43 2.55
CA CYS A 13 -8.54 -6.16 3.34
C CYS A 13 -8.08 -6.51 4.77
N LEU A 14 -6.80 -6.36 5.10
CA LEU A 14 -6.30 -6.55 6.45
C LEU A 14 -6.63 -5.38 7.38
N SER A 15 -7.01 -4.22 6.83
CA SER A 15 -7.36 -3.06 7.65
C SER A 15 -8.86 -3.08 7.96
N PRO A 16 -9.27 -2.77 9.21
CA PRO A 16 -10.69 -2.83 9.60
C PRO A 16 -11.58 -1.85 8.85
N CYS A 17 -11.02 -0.77 8.32
CA CYS A 17 -11.76 0.23 7.57
C CYS A 17 -11.89 -0.09 6.08
N ALA A 18 -11.22 -1.14 5.60
CA ALA A 18 -11.24 -1.51 4.18
C ALA A 18 -12.20 -2.67 3.93
N ASP A 19 -12.68 -2.75 2.70
CA ASP A 19 -13.56 -3.79 2.22
C ASP A 19 -12.81 -5.12 2.08
N ASN A 20 -13.52 -6.25 2.21
CA ASN A 20 -12.93 -7.58 1.98
C ASN A 20 -12.43 -7.75 0.54
N ASP A 21 -12.97 -6.98 -0.41
CA ASP A 21 -12.54 -7.00 -1.80
C ASP A 21 -11.24 -6.23 -2.07
N MET A 22 -10.71 -5.53 -1.07
CA MET A 22 -9.47 -4.77 -1.18
C MET A 22 -8.25 -5.67 -1.01
N THR A 23 -8.15 -6.72 -1.84
CA THR A 23 -6.97 -7.58 -1.89
C THR A 23 -5.83 -6.88 -2.61
N PRO A 24 -4.56 -7.28 -2.39
CA PRO A 24 -3.43 -6.69 -3.11
C PRO A 24 -3.59 -6.73 -4.62
N GLU A 25 -4.13 -7.83 -5.17
CA GLU A 25 -4.36 -7.96 -6.60
C GLU A 25 -5.38 -6.93 -7.11
N ASN A 26 -6.50 -6.78 -6.41
CA ASN A 26 -7.54 -5.83 -6.80
C ASN A 26 -7.07 -4.39 -6.66
N ILE A 27 -6.29 -4.07 -5.62
CA ILE A 27 -5.72 -2.74 -5.44
C ILE A 27 -4.82 -2.38 -6.63
N ALA A 28 -3.92 -3.28 -6.99
CA ALA A 28 -3.02 -3.05 -8.13
C ALA A 28 -3.78 -2.91 -9.44
N GLY A 29 -4.79 -3.75 -9.66
CA GLY A 29 -5.61 -3.70 -10.87
C GLY A 29 -6.39 -2.39 -10.97
N MET A 30 -7.03 -1.96 -9.89
CA MET A 30 -7.79 -0.71 -9.87
C MET A 30 -6.88 0.51 -10.02
N ALA A 31 -5.71 0.48 -9.38
CA ALA A 31 -4.72 1.56 -9.52
C ALA A 31 -4.28 1.71 -10.98
N SER A 32 -4.05 0.59 -11.66
CA SER A 32 -3.69 0.59 -13.08
C SER A 32 -4.82 1.19 -13.93
N LEU A 33 -6.07 0.81 -13.68
CA LEU A 33 -7.22 1.36 -14.39
C LEU A 33 -7.39 2.86 -14.18
N ASN A 34 -7.02 3.37 -13.02
CA ASN A 34 -7.11 4.78 -12.69
C ASN A 34 -5.87 5.59 -13.08
N GLY A 35 -4.92 4.96 -13.76
CA GLY A 35 -3.73 5.63 -14.26
C GLY A 35 -2.69 5.97 -13.21
N LEU A 36 -2.70 5.32 -12.05
CA LEU A 36 -1.70 5.53 -11.01
C LEU A 36 -0.39 4.83 -11.39
N ASN A 37 0.72 5.50 -11.14
CA ASN A 37 2.07 4.99 -11.45
C ASN A 37 2.79 4.48 -10.19
N ILE A 38 2.54 5.12 -9.06
CA ILE A 38 3.19 4.83 -7.77
C ILE A 38 2.10 4.67 -6.73
N VAL A 39 2.12 3.56 -6.00
CA VAL A 39 1.10 3.26 -4.98
C VAL A 39 1.79 2.71 -3.74
N ALA A 40 1.45 3.25 -2.58
CA ALA A 40 1.90 2.74 -1.29
C ALA A 40 0.74 2.05 -0.57
N LEU A 41 0.95 0.80 -0.17
CA LEU A 41 0.01 0.07 0.68
C LEU A 41 0.34 0.38 2.13
N THR A 42 -0.61 0.95 2.86
CA THR A 42 -0.41 1.43 4.23
C THR A 42 -1.52 0.92 5.15
N ASP A 43 -1.57 -0.40 5.37
CA ASP A 43 -2.54 -1.00 6.27
C ASP A 43 -2.33 -0.54 7.72
N HIS A 44 -3.41 -0.56 8.50
CA HIS A 44 -3.36 -0.22 9.93
C HIS A 44 -2.52 -1.26 10.69
N ASN A 45 -1.42 -0.79 11.28
CA ASN A 45 -0.56 -1.54 12.21
C ASN A 45 -0.07 -2.89 11.67
N THR A 46 0.02 -3.05 10.33
CA THR A 46 0.53 -4.28 9.71
C THR A 46 1.16 -4.02 8.35
N THR A 47 2.15 -4.82 8.00
CA THR A 47 2.79 -4.81 6.67
C THR A 47 2.61 -6.16 5.96
N LYS A 48 1.72 -7.03 6.47
CA LYS A 48 1.58 -8.40 5.97
C LYS A 48 1.28 -8.50 4.48
N ASN A 49 0.49 -7.59 3.94
CA ASN A 49 0.12 -7.63 2.52
C ASN A 49 1.08 -6.89 1.60
N CYS A 50 2.15 -6.28 2.13
CA CYS A 50 3.09 -5.53 1.28
C CYS A 50 3.78 -6.42 0.25
N ARG A 51 4.21 -7.63 0.63
CA ARG A 51 4.88 -8.54 -0.30
C ARG A 51 3.94 -8.96 -1.43
N ALA A 52 2.71 -9.33 -1.11
CA ALA A 52 1.71 -9.72 -2.11
C ALA A 52 1.37 -8.53 -3.02
N PHE A 53 1.30 -7.33 -2.45
CA PHE A 53 1.05 -6.12 -3.23
C PHE A 53 2.21 -5.83 -4.19
N PHE A 54 3.45 -6.01 -3.76
CA PHE A 54 4.62 -5.81 -4.62
C PHE A 54 4.56 -6.74 -5.83
N ALA A 55 4.21 -8.01 -5.61
CA ALA A 55 4.09 -8.98 -6.71
C ALA A 55 2.96 -8.58 -7.67
N ALA A 56 1.80 -8.16 -7.14
CA ALA A 56 0.68 -7.73 -7.96
C ALA A 56 1.01 -6.46 -8.75
N ALA A 57 1.65 -5.48 -8.11
CA ALA A 57 2.00 -4.22 -8.75
C ALA A 57 2.92 -4.42 -9.96
N ARG A 58 3.86 -5.37 -9.87
CA ARG A 58 4.76 -5.67 -10.99
C ARG A 58 3.99 -6.14 -12.23
N ARG A 59 2.92 -6.91 -12.04
CA ARG A 59 2.10 -7.40 -13.16
C ARG A 59 1.36 -6.27 -13.88
N TYR A 60 1.08 -5.18 -13.18
CA TYR A 60 0.36 -4.03 -13.73
C TYR A 60 1.26 -2.84 -14.06
N GLY A 61 2.58 -2.98 -13.91
CA GLY A 61 3.52 -1.91 -14.22
C GLY A 61 3.48 -0.73 -13.26
N ILE A 62 3.04 -0.97 -12.02
CA ILE A 62 2.97 0.05 -10.96
C ILE A 62 4.22 -0.04 -10.09
N VAL A 63 4.76 1.10 -9.67
CA VAL A 63 5.86 1.16 -8.71
C VAL A 63 5.27 1.06 -7.31
N PRO A 64 5.48 -0.07 -6.59
CA PRO A 64 4.92 -0.23 -5.25
C PRO A 64 5.83 0.39 -4.20
N MET A 65 5.20 0.89 -3.13
CA MET A 65 5.90 1.32 -1.92
C MET A 65 5.32 0.60 -0.72
N ALA A 66 6.19 0.19 0.20
CA ALA A 66 5.76 -0.47 1.43
C ALA A 66 5.53 0.57 2.52
N GLY A 67 4.43 0.41 3.26
CA GLY A 67 4.10 1.33 4.33
C GLY A 67 3.16 0.72 5.35
N MET A 68 2.85 1.49 6.38
CA MET A 68 1.92 1.11 7.44
C MET A 68 1.33 2.37 8.06
N GLU A 69 0.05 2.34 8.35
CA GLU A 69 -0.57 3.40 9.15
C GLU A 69 -0.57 2.97 10.61
N MET A 70 0.13 3.71 11.46
CA MET A 70 0.24 3.41 12.90
C MET A 70 -0.72 4.28 13.69
N THR A 71 -1.39 3.66 14.67
CA THR A 71 -2.22 4.37 15.64
C THR A 71 -1.47 4.41 16.97
N THR A 72 -1.23 5.63 17.49
CA THR A 72 -0.53 5.82 18.75
C THR A 72 -1.51 5.73 19.93
N ALA A 73 -0.97 5.70 21.16
CA ALA A 73 -1.77 5.67 22.38
C ALA A 73 -2.68 6.89 22.52
N GLU A 74 -2.31 8.02 21.92
CA GLU A 74 -3.09 9.26 21.93
C GLU A 74 -4.13 9.30 20.79
N ASP A 75 -4.32 8.18 20.08
CA ASP A 75 -5.22 8.07 18.92
C ASP A 75 -4.80 8.98 17.77
N VAL A 76 -3.50 9.16 17.58
CA VAL A 76 -2.94 9.86 16.43
C VAL A 76 -2.56 8.84 15.37
N HIS A 77 -2.96 9.10 14.12
CA HIS A 77 -2.64 8.22 12.99
C HIS A 77 -1.41 8.75 12.26
N VAL A 78 -0.40 7.88 12.10
CA VAL A 78 0.85 8.23 11.41
C VAL A 78 1.09 7.23 10.29
N VAL A 79 1.29 7.74 9.08
CA VAL A 79 1.64 6.90 7.93
C VAL A 79 3.16 6.84 7.83
N ALA A 80 3.70 5.62 7.92
CA ALA A 80 5.12 5.36 7.75
C ALA A 80 5.36 4.68 6.42
N LEU A 81 6.29 5.21 5.64
CA LEU A 81 6.74 4.58 4.39
C LEU A 81 8.14 4.01 4.63
N PHE A 82 8.35 2.78 4.17
CA PHE A 82 9.61 2.08 4.36
C PHE A 82 10.44 2.12 3.08
N PRO A 83 11.77 2.27 3.17
CA PRO A 83 12.62 2.35 1.97
C PRO A 83 12.64 1.07 1.15
N THR A 84 12.39 -0.08 1.78
CA THR A 84 12.37 -1.37 1.08
C THR A 84 11.26 -2.24 1.64
N LEU A 85 10.84 -3.25 0.88
CA LEU A 85 9.90 -4.26 1.35
C LEU A 85 10.46 -4.99 2.57
N GLU A 86 11.74 -5.32 2.56
CA GLU A 86 12.40 -6.00 3.66
C GLU A 86 12.36 -5.18 4.95
N SER A 87 12.59 -3.86 4.87
CA SER A 87 12.47 -2.96 6.03
C SER A 87 11.07 -3.00 6.62
N ALA A 88 10.04 -3.01 5.76
CA ALA A 88 8.65 -3.07 6.21
C ALA A 88 8.36 -4.39 6.92
N GLU A 89 8.83 -5.50 6.38
CA GLU A 89 8.58 -6.83 6.95
C GLU A 89 9.28 -7.03 8.29
N ASN A 90 10.40 -6.37 8.51
CA ASN A 90 11.18 -6.47 9.76
C ASN A 90 10.73 -5.46 10.82
N PHE A 91 9.80 -4.61 10.50
CA PHE A 91 9.25 -3.65 11.46
C PHE A 91 8.24 -4.35 12.39
#